data_e449957429a939b32aa6e230e42d76e8
#
_entry.id   e449957429a939b32aa6e230e42d76e8
#
_cell.length_a   1.000
_cell.length_b   1.000
_cell.length_c   1.000
_cell.angle_alpha   90.00
_cell.angle_beta   90.00
_cell.angle_gamma   90.00
#
_symmetry.space_group_name_H-M   'P 1'
#
loop_
_entity.id
_entity.type
_entity.pdbx_description
1 polymer ?
#
loop_
_entity_poly.entity_id
_entity_poly.type
_entity_poly.pdbx_seq_one_letter_code
_entity_poly.pdbx_strand_id
1 'polypeptide(L)'
;MKRIALYFFLLLSLSSCYNQKYWEGRHYSFNYNFEVKADSMELLRQQPEELASDLLTDSFVVKKGCRLVVADFRMMPNDSIDSVWVQLATESSEFGWTRESELLPRVVPDDPISQFISLFSERHVLISLIVIVLLAVVYLYRKYKTPLASRKEAEGEAPFIVHFNDIHSFYPTLLAVVVAMAATFYASLQMFAPELWQEFYYHPTLNPFSVPGLLSVFLVSVWAMLIIAIAVVDDVRRKLPFGEALLYLGGLAAVCAVNYIVFSITTLWYIGYLLLLIYIVFAVRQYYRHHACHYVCGNCGEELISKGTCPHCGAINE
;
A
#
# COMPACT_ATOMS: atom_id res chain seq x y z
N MET A 1 3.23 -20.07 14.60
CA MET A 1 4.43 -20.18 13.74
C MET A 1 4.23 -21.06 12.50
N LYS A 2 3.75 -22.32 12.59
CA LYS A 2 3.57 -23.21 11.41
C LYS A 2 2.67 -22.64 10.32
N ARG A 3 1.60 -21.89 10.65
CA ARG A 3 0.67 -21.30 9.67
C ARG A 3 1.21 -20.03 9.01
N ILE A 4 2.00 -19.22 9.73
CA ILE A 4 2.70 -18.07 9.15
C ILE A 4 3.71 -18.54 8.11
N ALA A 5 4.44 -19.64 8.39
CA ALA A 5 5.33 -20.27 7.43
C ALA A 5 4.56 -20.79 6.19
N LEU A 6 3.33 -21.31 6.37
CA LEU A 6 2.48 -21.75 5.26
C LEU A 6 2.06 -20.57 4.38
N TYR A 7 1.61 -19.45 4.98
CA TYR A 7 1.24 -18.24 4.23
C TYR A 7 2.45 -17.63 3.52
N PHE A 8 3.60 -17.62 4.18
CA PHE A 8 4.87 -17.19 3.57
C PHE A 8 5.23 -18.03 2.35
N PHE A 9 5.11 -19.37 2.44
CA PHE A 9 5.37 -20.28 1.33
C PHE A 9 4.37 -20.10 0.18
N LEU A 10 3.08 -19.89 0.50
CA LEU A 10 2.04 -19.65 -0.50
C LEU A 10 2.26 -18.33 -1.24
N LEU A 11 2.65 -17.27 -0.54
CA LEU A 11 2.96 -15.98 -1.13
C LEU A 11 4.25 -16.03 -1.98
N LEU A 12 5.28 -16.75 -1.54
CA LEU A 12 6.49 -16.99 -2.34
C LEU A 12 6.20 -17.76 -3.63
N SER A 13 5.28 -18.73 -3.60
CA SER A 13 4.90 -19.46 -4.82
C SER A 13 4.20 -18.58 -5.84
N LEU A 14 3.43 -17.58 -5.40
CA LEU A 14 2.78 -16.60 -6.28
C LEU A 14 3.78 -15.63 -6.92
N SER A 15 4.90 -15.30 -6.22
CA SER A 15 5.93 -14.40 -6.76
C SER A 15 6.71 -15.01 -7.93
N SER A 16 6.76 -16.35 -8.02
CA SER A 16 7.50 -17.06 -9.08
C SER A 16 6.90 -16.88 -10.47
N CYS A 17 5.59 -16.53 -10.58
CA CYS A 17 4.92 -16.35 -11.87
C CYS A 17 5.17 -14.98 -12.50
N TYR A 18 5.79 -14.04 -11.77
CA TYR A 18 5.94 -12.64 -12.17
C TYR A 18 7.40 -12.33 -12.50
N ASN A 19 7.92 -12.87 -13.61
CA ASN A 19 9.30 -12.67 -14.04
C ASN A 19 9.32 -12.03 -15.43
N GLN A 20 9.11 -10.72 -15.52
CA GLN A 20 9.32 -9.98 -16.76
C GLN A 20 10.81 -9.66 -16.92
N LYS A 21 11.35 -9.96 -18.10
CA LYS A 21 12.73 -9.65 -18.44
C LYS A 21 12.91 -8.15 -18.62
N TYR A 22 13.90 -7.65 -17.92
CA TYR A 22 14.41 -6.28 -17.97
C TYR A 22 14.99 -5.92 -19.34
N TRP A 23 14.66 -4.72 -19.84
CA TRP A 23 15.28 -4.15 -21.04
C TRP A 23 16.07 -2.90 -20.69
N GLU A 24 17.35 -2.88 -21.04
CA GLU A 24 18.24 -1.76 -20.78
C GLU A 24 17.81 -0.51 -21.58
N GLY A 25 17.52 0.58 -20.90
CA GLY A 25 17.50 1.93 -21.43
C GLY A 25 16.17 2.54 -21.85
N ARG A 26 15.02 1.81 -21.76
CA ARG A 26 13.68 2.37 -22.00
C ARG A 26 12.67 1.82 -21.00
N HIS A 27 11.68 2.63 -20.65
CA HIS A 27 10.63 2.24 -19.71
C HIS A 27 9.71 1.13 -20.24
N TYR A 28 9.66 0.91 -21.58
CA TYR A 28 8.84 -0.10 -22.23
C TYR A 28 9.46 -0.53 -23.57
N SER A 29 9.03 -1.68 -24.10
CA SER A 29 9.58 -2.30 -25.30
C SER A 29 8.50 -2.58 -26.37
N PHE A 30 8.89 -3.14 -27.51
CA PHE A 30 7.95 -3.71 -28.49
C PHE A 30 7.02 -4.74 -27.81
N ASN A 31 5.77 -4.77 -28.27
CA ASN A 31 4.70 -5.61 -27.73
C ASN A 31 4.34 -5.28 -26.27
N TYR A 32 4.71 -4.11 -25.77
CA TYR A 32 4.29 -3.66 -24.45
C TYR A 32 2.83 -3.20 -24.50
N ASN A 33 2.04 -3.61 -23.48
CA ASN A 33 0.62 -3.32 -23.41
C ASN A 33 0.34 -2.13 -22.51
N PHE A 34 -0.45 -1.20 -23.02
CA PHE A 34 -0.98 -0.06 -22.29
C PHE A 34 -2.51 -0.09 -22.25
N GLU A 35 -3.10 0.49 -21.23
CA GLU A 35 -4.52 0.83 -21.15
C GLU A 35 -4.68 2.35 -21.15
N VAL A 36 -5.61 2.89 -21.94
CA VAL A 36 -5.89 4.32 -22.01
C VAL A 36 -6.62 4.76 -20.73
N LYS A 37 -5.98 5.66 -19.98
CA LYS A 37 -6.52 6.24 -18.73
C LYS A 37 -7.28 7.53 -19.00
N ALA A 38 -6.85 8.34 -19.96
CA ALA A 38 -7.52 9.58 -20.37
C ALA A 38 -8.89 9.28 -20.97
N ASP A 39 -9.81 10.24 -20.90
CA ASP A 39 -11.15 10.08 -21.47
C ASP A 39 -11.10 9.82 -22.98
N SER A 40 -10.13 10.44 -23.67
CA SER A 40 -9.81 10.22 -25.07
C SER A 40 -8.37 10.53 -25.37
N MET A 41 -7.81 9.86 -26.38
CA MET A 41 -6.48 10.09 -26.93
C MET A 41 -6.55 10.05 -28.44
N GLU A 42 -5.94 11.02 -29.10
CA GLU A 42 -5.85 11.10 -30.55
C GLU A 42 -4.57 10.41 -31.02
N LEU A 43 -4.70 9.58 -32.05
CA LEU A 43 -3.60 8.90 -32.73
C LEU A 43 -3.60 9.29 -34.21
N LEU A 44 -2.43 9.59 -34.74
CA LEU A 44 -2.22 9.97 -36.15
C LEU A 44 -2.03 8.71 -37.00
N ARG A 45 -2.74 8.60 -38.10
CA ARG A 45 -2.60 7.48 -39.06
C ARG A 45 -1.32 7.59 -39.90
N GLN A 46 -0.85 8.81 -40.08
CA GLN A 46 0.32 9.11 -40.92
C GLN A 46 1.62 8.88 -40.13
N GLN A 47 2.66 8.52 -40.85
CA GLN A 47 4.00 8.40 -40.29
C GLN A 47 4.56 9.78 -39.89
N PRO A 48 5.40 9.84 -38.84
CA PRO A 48 5.97 11.12 -38.39
C PRO A 48 6.75 11.88 -39.48
N GLU A 49 7.38 11.16 -40.38
CA GLU A 49 8.12 11.73 -41.49
C GLU A 49 7.21 12.47 -42.52
N GLU A 50 5.97 12.04 -42.67
CA GLU A 50 4.99 12.61 -43.59
C GLU A 50 4.34 13.88 -43.02
N LEU A 51 4.34 14.05 -41.72
CA LEU A 51 3.81 15.25 -41.04
C LEU A 51 4.59 16.52 -41.35
N ALA A 52 5.86 16.40 -41.80
CA ALA A 52 6.69 17.52 -42.20
C ALA A 52 6.28 18.11 -43.57
N SER A 53 5.35 17.50 -44.30
CA SER A 53 4.98 17.86 -45.69
C SER A 53 3.65 18.59 -45.81
N ASP A 54 3.08 19.19 -44.79
CA ASP A 54 1.85 20.03 -44.79
C ASP A 54 0.58 19.35 -45.41
N LEU A 55 0.55 18.02 -45.47
CA LEU A 55 -0.61 17.25 -45.88
C LEU A 55 -1.62 17.13 -44.73
N LEU A 56 -2.91 17.10 -45.10
CA LEU A 56 -4.02 16.91 -44.14
C LEU A 56 -3.73 15.75 -43.19
N THR A 57 -3.67 16.04 -41.91
CA THR A 57 -3.46 15.03 -40.86
C THR A 57 -4.73 14.18 -40.69
N ASP A 58 -4.64 12.88 -40.99
CA ASP A 58 -5.68 11.91 -40.68
C ASP A 58 -5.43 11.34 -39.31
N SER A 59 -6.42 11.44 -38.45
CA SER A 59 -6.34 10.98 -37.04
C SER A 59 -7.59 10.23 -36.65
N PHE A 60 -7.48 9.39 -35.63
CA PHE A 60 -8.60 8.74 -34.98
C PHE A 60 -8.47 8.82 -33.48
N VAL A 61 -9.62 8.72 -32.78
CA VAL A 61 -9.70 8.88 -31.34
C VAL A 61 -9.89 7.54 -30.67
N VAL A 62 -9.04 7.26 -29.69
CA VAL A 62 -9.13 6.09 -28.82
C VAL A 62 -9.75 6.51 -27.48
N LYS A 63 -10.71 5.74 -26.97
CA LYS A 63 -11.43 6.02 -25.73
C LYS A 63 -10.76 5.36 -24.52
N LYS A 64 -11.11 5.87 -23.33
CA LYS A 64 -10.70 5.31 -22.04
C LYS A 64 -11.01 3.80 -21.96
N GLY A 65 -10.06 3.05 -21.39
CA GLY A 65 -10.16 1.60 -21.22
C GLY A 65 -9.79 0.79 -22.44
N CYS A 66 -9.44 1.45 -23.57
CA CYS A 66 -8.95 0.74 -24.74
C CYS A 66 -7.51 0.26 -24.50
N ARG A 67 -7.22 -0.98 -24.89
CA ARG A 67 -5.88 -1.55 -24.83
C ARG A 67 -5.11 -1.21 -26.09
N LEU A 68 -3.86 -0.83 -25.88
CA LEU A 68 -2.93 -0.43 -26.91
C LEU A 68 -1.67 -1.28 -26.80
N VAL A 69 -1.14 -1.70 -27.92
CA VAL A 69 0.11 -2.46 -28.00
C VAL A 69 1.14 -1.64 -28.74
N VAL A 70 2.35 -1.53 -28.19
CA VAL A 70 3.46 -0.84 -28.84
C VAL A 70 3.93 -1.67 -30.04
N ALA A 71 3.76 -1.11 -31.24
CA ALA A 71 4.10 -1.77 -32.51
C ALA A 71 5.47 -1.36 -33.04
N ASP A 72 5.81 -0.06 -33.00
CA ASP A 72 7.10 0.46 -33.49
C ASP A 72 7.52 1.74 -32.77
N PHE A 73 8.78 2.12 -32.91
CA PHE A 73 9.36 3.36 -32.43
C PHE A 73 10.08 4.08 -33.58
N ARG A 74 9.96 5.42 -33.61
CA ARG A 74 10.71 6.28 -34.54
C ARG A 74 11.41 7.39 -33.78
N MET A 75 12.67 7.61 -34.14
CA MET A 75 13.46 8.72 -33.63
C MET A 75 13.44 9.85 -34.62
N MET A 76 12.85 11.00 -34.25
CA MET A 76 12.77 12.21 -35.04
C MET A 76 13.60 13.33 -34.40
N PRO A 77 14.93 13.40 -34.64
CA PRO A 77 15.80 14.36 -33.96
C PRO A 77 15.43 15.83 -34.23
N ASN A 78 14.69 16.08 -35.31
CA ASN A 78 14.27 17.42 -35.73
C ASN A 78 12.91 17.85 -35.15
N ASP A 79 12.19 16.98 -34.41
CA ASP A 79 10.97 17.39 -33.75
C ASP A 79 11.33 18.22 -32.51
N SER A 80 10.82 19.47 -32.48
CA SER A 80 11.09 20.41 -31.36
C SER A 80 10.38 20.08 -30.04
N ILE A 81 9.41 19.20 -30.09
CA ILE A 81 8.57 18.85 -28.90
C ILE A 81 9.08 17.57 -28.28
N ASP A 82 9.27 16.52 -29.07
CA ASP A 82 9.71 15.21 -28.60
C ASP A 82 10.38 14.43 -29.75
N SER A 83 11.56 13.90 -29.47
CA SER A 83 12.31 13.14 -30.47
C SER A 83 11.81 11.71 -30.64
N VAL A 84 10.93 11.21 -29.74
CA VAL A 84 10.46 9.83 -29.76
C VAL A 84 9.00 9.76 -30.17
N TRP A 85 8.73 9.05 -31.25
CA TRP A 85 7.40 8.72 -31.72
C TRP A 85 7.13 7.24 -31.53
N VAL A 86 5.92 6.92 -31.10
CA VAL A 86 5.49 5.57 -30.78
C VAL A 86 4.32 5.19 -31.65
N GLN A 87 4.43 4.07 -32.35
CA GLN A 87 3.32 3.45 -33.05
C GLN A 87 2.57 2.52 -32.11
N LEU A 88 1.28 2.71 -32.05
CA LEU A 88 0.38 1.92 -31.21
C LEU A 88 -0.64 1.19 -32.08
N ALA A 89 -0.86 -0.08 -31.78
CA ALA A 89 -1.93 -0.87 -32.36
C ALA A 89 -3.09 -0.96 -31.37
N THR A 90 -4.31 -0.77 -31.84
CA THR A 90 -5.54 -0.94 -31.07
C THR A 90 -6.08 -2.37 -31.17
N GLU A 91 -7.04 -2.74 -30.32
CA GLU A 91 -7.75 -4.03 -30.40
C GLU A 91 -8.49 -4.22 -31.72
N SER A 92 -8.88 -3.12 -32.39
CA SER A 92 -9.51 -3.13 -33.73
C SER A 92 -8.51 -3.28 -34.89
N SER A 93 -7.24 -3.53 -34.59
CA SER A 93 -6.15 -3.62 -35.58
C SER A 93 -5.92 -2.32 -36.34
N GLU A 94 -6.26 -1.18 -35.78
CA GLU A 94 -5.88 0.13 -36.30
C GLU A 94 -4.54 0.54 -35.71
N PHE A 95 -3.68 1.14 -36.57
CA PHE A 95 -2.36 1.62 -36.16
C PHE A 95 -2.35 3.15 -36.18
N GLY A 96 -1.77 3.73 -35.13
CA GLY A 96 -1.60 5.17 -35.06
C GLY A 96 -0.32 5.58 -34.35
N TRP A 97 0.15 6.77 -34.64
CA TRP A 97 1.36 7.36 -34.10
C TRP A 97 1.04 8.47 -33.12
N THR A 98 1.84 8.56 -32.07
CA THR A 98 1.80 9.66 -31.10
C THR A 98 3.20 9.92 -30.56
N ARG A 99 3.42 11.09 -29.97
CA ARG A 99 4.66 11.40 -29.27
C ARG A 99 4.68 10.69 -27.92
N GLU A 100 5.87 10.27 -27.47
CA GLU A 100 6.04 9.62 -26.17
C GLU A 100 5.58 10.52 -25.03
N SER A 101 5.91 11.79 -25.05
CA SER A 101 5.50 12.80 -24.07
C SER A 101 3.99 13.01 -23.98
N GLU A 102 3.24 12.76 -25.06
CA GLU A 102 1.77 12.82 -25.08
C GLU A 102 1.15 11.49 -24.66
N LEU A 103 1.82 10.38 -24.94
CA LEU A 103 1.38 9.03 -24.59
C LEU A 103 1.42 8.77 -23.09
N LEU A 104 2.61 8.90 -22.49
CA LEU A 104 2.87 8.43 -21.14
C LEU A 104 1.94 9.01 -20.04
N PRO A 105 1.53 10.30 -20.08
CA PRO A 105 0.57 10.84 -19.12
C PRO A 105 -0.86 10.31 -19.28
N ARG A 106 -1.20 9.76 -20.46
CA ARG A 106 -2.57 9.36 -20.84
C ARG A 106 -2.81 7.86 -20.76
N VAL A 107 -1.78 7.07 -20.55
CA VAL A 107 -1.85 5.61 -20.50
C VAL A 107 -1.31 5.07 -19.18
N VAL A 108 -1.69 3.84 -18.87
CA VAL A 108 -1.18 3.05 -17.73
C VAL A 108 -0.72 1.71 -18.29
N PRO A 109 0.38 1.13 -17.82
CA PRO A 109 0.72 -0.24 -18.15
C PRO A 109 -0.45 -1.21 -17.89
N ASP A 110 -0.73 -2.11 -18.83
CA ASP A 110 -1.75 -3.15 -18.69
C ASP A 110 -1.24 -4.27 -17.78
N ASP A 111 -0.98 -3.90 -16.53
CA ASP A 111 -0.47 -4.74 -15.47
C ASP A 111 -1.22 -4.45 -14.17
N PRO A 112 -1.70 -5.46 -13.43
CA PRO A 112 -2.48 -5.26 -12.21
C PRO A 112 -1.77 -4.44 -11.14
N ILE A 113 -0.44 -4.55 -11.01
CA ILE A 113 0.34 -3.80 -10.01
C ILE A 113 0.43 -2.33 -10.42
N SER A 114 0.74 -2.07 -11.68
CA SER A 114 0.84 -0.72 -12.24
C SER A 114 -0.51 0.00 -12.21
N GLN A 115 -1.59 -0.69 -12.53
CA GLN A 115 -2.96 -0.18 -12.42
C GLN A 115 -3.32 0.14 -10.96
N PHE A 116 -2.96 -0.75 -10.01
CA PHE A 116 -3.15 -0.49 -8.58
C PHE A 116 -2.38 0.74 -8.12
N ILE A 117 -1.10 0.86 -8.49
CA ILE A 117 -0.27 2.02 -8.18
C ILE A 117 -0.90 3.30 -8.76
N SER A 118 -1.33 3.26 -10.02
CA SER A 118 -1.99 4.39 -10.70
C SER A 118 -3.27 4.82 -9.97
N LEU A 119 -4.12 3.87 -9.57
CA LEU A 119 -5.35 4.14 -8.84
C LEU A 119 -5.08 4.85 -7.51
N PHE A 120 -4.12 4.35 -6.72
CA PHE A 120 -3.76 4.94 -5.43
C PHE A 120 -2.95 6.23 -5.53
N SER A 121 -2.30 6.48 -6.67
CA SER A 121 -1.58 7.72 -6.97
C SER A 121 -2.53 8.87 -7.36
N GLU A 122 -3.79 8.59 -7.65
CA GLU A 122 -4.77 9.64 -7.96
C GLU A 122 -5.05 10.53 -6.75
N ARG A 123 -4.86 11.85 -6.94
CA ARG A 123 -5.06 12.85 -5.88
C ARG A 123 -6.44 12.77 -5.23
N HIS A 124 -7.47 12.44 -6.01
CA HIS A 124 -8.85 12.32 -5.53
C HIS A 124 -9.03 11.17 -4.54
N VAL A 125 -8.40 10.02 -4.80
CA VAL A 125 -8.45 8.85 -3.91
C VAL A 125 -7.72 9.16 -2.60
N LEU A 126 -6.55 9.82 -2.67
CA LEU A 126 -5.78 10.21 -1.50
C LEU A 126 -6.55 11.22 -0.65
N ILE A 127 -7.18 12.24 -1.26
CA ILE A 127 -8.04 13.21 -0.57
C ILE A 127 -9.22 12.50 0.09
N SER A 128 -9.89 11.58 -0.61
CA SER A 128 -11.02 10.82 -0.08
C SER A 128 -10.60 9.98 1.13
N LEU A 129 -9.43 9.33 1.06
CA LEU A 129 -8.86 8.57 2.17
C LEU A 129 -8.60 9.46 3.39
N ILE A 130 -8.00 10.64 3.19
CA ILE A 130 -7.76 11.62 4.26
C ILE A 130 -9.08 12.04 4.90
N VAL A 131 -10.10 12.36 4.11
CA VAL A 131 -11.44 12.75 4.62
C VAL A 131 -12.06 11.62 5.44
N ILE A 132 -12.01 10.37 4.96
CA ILE A 132 -12.54 9.21 5.69
C ILE A 132 -11.82 9.04 7.03
N VAL A 133 -10.48 9.14 7.04
CA VAL A 133 -9.69 9.04 8.27
C VAL A 133 -10.04 10.16 9.25
N LEU A 134 -10.15 11.41 8.78
CA LEU A 134 -10.56 12.54 9.62
C LEU A 134 -11.96 12.36 10.22
N LEU A 135 -12.92 11.90 9.42
CA LEU A 135 -14.27 11.59 9.89
C LEU A 135 -14.26 10.49 10.95
N ALA A 136 -13.47 9.42 10.74
CA ALA A 136 -13.32 8.34 11.70
C ALA A 136 -12.70 8.85 13.01
N VAL A 137 -11.66 9.68 12.95
CA VAL A 137 -11.01 10.29 14.13
C VAL A 137 -11.99 11.20 14.88
N VAL A 138 -12.73 12.07 14.18
CA VAL A 138 -13.75 12.97 14.78
C VAL A 138 -14.86 12.16 15.43
N TYR A 139 -15.32 11.09 14.78
CA TYR A 139 -16.35 10.20 15.32
C TYR A 139 -15.86 9.51 16.61
N LEU A 140 -14.66 8.93 16.61
CA LEU A 140 -14.05 8.31 17.78
C LEU A 140 -13.84 9.34 18.91
N TYR A 141 -13.35 10.55 18.59
CA TYR A 141 -13.15 11.61 19.57
C TYR A 141 -14.46 12.05 20.24
N ARG A 142 -15.51 12.28 19.45
CA ARG A 142 -16.84 12.64 19.98
C ARG A 142 -17.38 11.57 20.91
N LYS A 143 -17.24 10.31 20.54
CA LYS A 143 -17.70 9.17 21.31
C LYS A 143 -16.89 8.97 22.58
N TYR A 144 -15.58 9.25 22.57
CA TYR A 144 -14.72 9.21 23.73
C TYR A 144 -15.05 10.31 24.77
N LYS A 145 -15.52 11.47 24.27
CA LYS A 145 -15.85 12.63 25.11
C LYS A 145 -17.26 12.56 25.74
N THR A 146 -18.11 11.59 25.35
CA THR A 146 -19.43 11.41 25.96
C THR A 146 -19.24 10.94 27.42
N PRO A 147 -19.85 11.64 28.41
CA PRO A 147 -19.54 11.39 29.82
C PRO A 147 -19.83 9.94 30.25
N LEU A 148 -18.97 9.39 31.10
CA LEU A 148 -19.09 8.04 31.68
C LEU A 148 -20.47 7.77 32.36
N ALA A 149 -21.24 8.82 32.70
CA ALA A 149 -22.55 8.71 33.30
C ALA A 149 -23.60 8.06 32.38
N SER A 150 -23.58 8.36 31.08
CA SER A 150 -24.45 7.71 30.09
C SER A 150 -24.04 6.27 29.74
N ARG A 151 -22.86 5.84 30.17
CA ARG A 151 -22.30 4.53 29.88
C ARG A 151 -22.80 3.42 30.82
N LYS A 152 -23.27 3.81 32.01
CA LYS A 152 -23.80 2.86 33.03
C LYS A 152 -25.21 2.37 32.74
N GLU A 153 -26.00 3.07 31.93
CA GLU A 153 -27.36 2.66 31.54
C GLU A 153 -27.41 1.73 30.33
N ALA A 154 -26.28 1.56 29.60
CA ALA A 154 -26.16 0.69 28.43
C ALA A 154 -25.44 -0.64 28.75
N GLU A 155 -25.45 -1.09 30.02
CA GLU A 155 -24.74 -2.31 30.46
C GLU A 155 -25.31 -3.64 29.90
N GLY A 156 -26.23 -3.58 28.94
CA GLY A 156 -26.77 -4.75 28.23
C GLY A 156 -26.37 -4.87 26.76
N GLU A 157 -25.73 -3.86 26.14
CA GLU A 157 -25.29 -3.91 24.74
C GLU A 157 -23.77 -4.09 24.67
N ALA A 158 -23.34 -4.98 23.76
CA ALA A 158 -21.93 -5.25 23.50
C ALA A 158 -21.12 -3.95 23.32
N PRO A 159 -19.93 -3.82 23.89
CA PRO A 159 -19.14 -2.59 23.83
C PRO A 159 -18.84 -2.26 22.37
N PHE A 160 -19.40 -1.14 21.90
CA PHE A 160 -19.20 -0.66 20.52
C PHE A 160 -17.75 -0.19 20.25
N ILE A 161 -16.89 -0.16 21.22
CA ILE A 161 -15.47 0.18 21.09
C ILE A 161 -14.65 -1.00 21.57
N VAL A 162 -14.06 -1.71 20.64
CA VAL A 162 -13.03 -2.70 20.91
C VAL A 162 -11.73 -1.93 21.15
N HIS A 163 -11.10 -2.11 22.31
CA HIS A 163 -9.82 -1.47 22.61
C HIS A 163 -8.69 -2.26 21.98
N PHE A 164 -7.61 -1.57 21.62
CA PHE A 164 -6.40 -2.20 21.07
C PHE A 164 -5.79 -3.25 22.03
N ASN A 165 -6.06 -3.10 23.34
CA ASN A 165 -5.59 -3.99 24.39
C ASN A 165 -6.47 -5.22 24.61
N ASP A 166 -7.65 -5.32 23.99
CA ASP A 166 -8.56 -6.47 24.14
C ASP A 166 -8.01 -7.74 23.50
N ILE A 167 -6.98 -7.58 22.68
CA ILE A 167 -6.26 -8.70 22.06
C ILE A 167 -4.80 -8.71 22.55
N HIS A 168 -4.46 -9.70 23.38
CA HIS A 168 -3.07 -9.98 23.76
C HIS A 168 -2.32 -10.56 22.54
N SER A 169 -1.89 -9.70 21.63
CA SER A 169 -1.19 -10.08 20.40
C SER A 169 -0.14 -9.05 20.02
N PHE A 170 1.01 -9.55 19.56
CA PHE A 170 2.09 -8.71 19.02
C PHE A 170 1.77 -8.20 17.60
N TYR A 171 1.00 -8.95 16.83
CA TYR A 171 0.80 -8.71 15.41
C TYR A 171 0.20 -7.34 15.05
N PRO A 172 -0.83 -6.80 15.74
CA PRO A 172 -1.37 -5.48 15.42
C PRO A 172 -0.36 -4.35 15.59
N THR A 173 0.42 -4.38 16.68
CA THR A 173 1.50 -3.40 16.92
C THR A 173 2.59 -3.53 15.86
N LEU A 174 3.00 -4.75 15.53
CA LEU A 174 3.99 -5.02 14.49
C LEU A 174 3.51 -4.53 13.13
N LEU A 175 2.22 -4.75 12.77
CA LEU A 175 1.64 -4.25 11.52
C LEU A 175 1.73 -2.74 11.43
N ALA A 176 1.35 -2.03 12.48
CA ALA A 176 1.40 -0.57 12.52
C ALA A 176 2.82 -0.01 12.33
N VAL A 177 3.83 -0.67 12.92
CA VAL A 177 5.24 -0.32 12.75
C VAL A 177 5.72 -0.60 11.34
N VAL A 178 5.40 -1.77 10.77
CA VAL A 178 5.84 -2.15 9.41
C VAL A 178 5.19 -1.25 8.36
N VAL A 179 3.93 -0.83 8.54
CA VAL A 179 3.28 0.16 7.67
C VAL A 179 4.02 1.50 7.71
N ALA A 180 4.41 1.97 8.90
CA ALA A 180 5.19 3.20 9.04
C ALA A 180 6.56 3.09 8.35
N MET A 181 7.24 1.93 8.47
CA MET A 181 8.49 1.65 7.77
C MET A 181 8.29 1.65 6.24
N ALA A 182 7.28 0.93 5.73
CA ALA A 182 6.97 0.87 4.31
C ALA A 182 6.67 2.27 3.73
N ALA A 183 5.91 3.09 4.45
CA ALA A 183 5.62 4.48 4.06
C ALA A 183 6.90 5.34 3.98
N THR A 184 7.80 5.19 4.95
CA THR A 184 9.10 5.88 4.95
C THR A 184 9.98 5.44 3.78
N PHE A 185 10.06 4.14 3.50
CA PHE A 185 10.84 3.64 2.36
C PHE A 185 10.25 4.05 1.02
N TYR A 186 8.92 4.07 0.89
CA TYR A 186 8.24 4.56 -0.30
C TYR A 186 8.57 6.03 -0.59
N ALA A 187 8.44 6.90 0.42
CA ALA A 187 8.79 8.31 0.28
C ALA A 187 10.29 8.50 -0.01
N SER A 188 11.17 7.72 0.63
CA SER A 188 12.61 7.73 0.37
C SER A 188 12.94 7.32 -1.07
N LEU A 189 12.26 6.31 -1.60
CA LEU A 189 12.42 5.84 -2.97
C LEU A 189 12.07 6.95 -3.97
N GLN A 190 10.95 7.64 -3.75
CA GLN A 190 10.54 8.76 -4.61
C GLN A 190 11.51 9.95 -4.54
N MET A 191 12.14 10.19 -3.38
CA MET A 191 13.07 11.29 -3.21
C MET A 191 14.46 11.01 -3.79
N PHE A 192 15.00 9.82 -3.54
CA PHE A 192 16.40 9.50 -3.83
C PHE A 192 16.60 8.68 -5.09
N ALA A 193 15.57 8.00 -5.55
CA ALA A 193 15.65 7.12 -6.72
C ALA A 193 14.33 7.12 -7.53
N PRO A 194 13.88 8.30 -8.03
CA PRO A 194 12.64 8.38 -8.81
C PRO A 194 12.68 7.54 -10.09
N GLU A 195 13.84 7.39 -10.71
CA GLU A 195 14.04 6.56 -11.90
C GLU A 195 13.76 5.08 -11.61
N LEU A 196 14.24 4.56 -10.47
CA LEU A 196 13.95 3.18 -10.05
C LEU A 196 12.46 2.96 -9.78
N TRP A 197 11.77 3.99 -9.29
CA TRP A 197 10.33 3.92 -9.09
C TRP A 197 9.56 3.89 -10.41
N GLN A 198 9.95 4.73 -11.37
CA GLN A 198 9.38 4.71 -12.73
C GLN A 198 9.61 3.36 -13.38
N GLU A 199 10.82 2.85 -13.31
CA GLU A 199 11.17 1.55 -13.85
C GLU A 199 10.32 0.41 -13.24
N PHE A 200 10.15 0.40 -11.92
CA PHE A 200 9.25 -0.53 -11.25
C PHE A 200 7.79 -0.35 -11.66
N TYR A 201 7.35 0.87 -11.94
CA TYR A 201 5.99 1.15 -12.41
C TYR A 201 5.71 0.54 -13.78
N TYR A 202 6.68 0.58 -14.70
CA TYR A 202 6.54 -0.03 -16.02
C TYR A 202 6.85 -1.53 -16.04
N HIS A 203 7.73 -1.99 -15.18
CA HIS A 203 8.13 -3.40 -15.08
C HIS A 203 8.03 -3.89 -13.63
N PRO A 204 6.82 -3.98 -13.07
CA PRO A 204 6.66 -4.41 -11.70
C PRO A 204 7.15 -5.84 -11.53
N THR A 205 7.77 -6.10 -10.39
CA THR A 205 8.20 -7.44 -9.98
C THR A 205 7.81 -7.70 -8.54
N LEU A 206 7.40 -8.92 -8.24
CA LEU A 206 7.12 -9.34 -6.87
C LEU A 206 8.36 -9.91 -6.17
N ASN A 207 9.46 -10.12 -6.91
CA ASN A 207 10.70 -10.65 -6.35
C ASN A 207 11.60 -9.54 -5.79
N PRO A 208 11.71 -9.39 -4.45
CA PRO A 208 12.51 -8.34 -3.85
C PRO A 208 14.02 -8.50 -4.09
N PHE A 209 14.48 -9.71 -4.45
CA PHE A 209 15.90 -10.00 -4.64
C PHE A 209 16.40 -9.72 -6.07
N SER A 210 15.50 -9.42 -7.00
CA SER A 210 15.83 -9.11 -8.40
C SER A 210 16.01 -7.62 -8.68
N VAL A 211 15.86 -6.76 -7.67
CA VAL A 211 15.84 -5.29 -7.81
C VAL A 211 16.93 -4.63 -6.96
N PRO A 212 17.33 -3.37 -7.28
CA PRO A 212 18.34 -2.63 -6.52
C PRO A 212 17.96 -2.42 -5.05
N GLY A 213 18.95 -2.26 -4.17
CA GLY A 213 18.86 -2.33 -2.73
C GLY A 213 17.73 -1.52 -2.07
N LEU A 214 17.50 -0.25 -2.46
CA LEU A 214 16.45 0.59 -1.87
C LEU A 214 15.05 0.07 -2.22
N LEU A 215 14.84 -0.31 -3.47
CA LEU A 215 13.59 -0.90 -3.95
C LEU A 215 13.37 -2.30 -3.33
N SER A 216 14.45 -3.08 -3.18
CA SER A 216 14.42 -4.38 -2.50
C SER A 216 13.91 -4.26 -1.07
N VAL A 217 14.45 -3.32 -0.28
CA VAL A 217 14.02 -3.09 1.12
C VAL A 217 12.55 -2.65 1.17
N PHE A 218 12.11 -1.80 0.25
CA PHE A 218 10.70 -1.42 0.13
C PHE A 218 9.81 -2.63 -0.15
N LEU A 219 10.15 -3.46 -1.15
CA LEU A 219 9.37 -4.67 -1.48
C LEU A 219 9.34 -5.68 -0.33
N VAL A 220 10.46 -5.88 0.38
CA VAL A 220 10.48 -6.71 1.60
C VAL A 220 9.54 -6.18 2.65
N SER A 221 9.48 -4.84 2.84
CA SER A 221 8.56 -4.24 3.81
C SER A 221 7.09 -4.43 3.41
N VAL A 222 6.76 -4.36 2.10
CA VAL A 222 5.41 -4.63 1.57
C VAL A 222 5.04 -6.10 1.79
N TRP A 223 5.95 -7.05 1.51
CA TRP A 223 5.73 -8.46 1.78
C TRP A 223 5.51 -8.74 3.28
N ALA A 224 6.35 -8.15 4.13
CA ALA A 224 6.19 -8.25 5.59
C ALA A 224 4.82 -7.70 6.03
N MET A 225 4.40 -6.55 5.50
CA MET A 225 3.09 -5.96 5.78
C MET A 225 1.95 -6.91 5.43
N LEU A 226 1.97 -7.53 4.24
CA LEU A 226 0.94 -8.48 3.79
C LEU A 226 0.88 -9.72 4.68
N ILE A 227 2.04 -10.31 5.00
CA ILE A 227 2.13 -11.51 5.84
C ILE A 227 1.59 -11.23 7.24
N ILE A 228 2.00 -10.09 7.84
CA ILE A 228 1.57 -9.70 9.18
C ILE A 228 0.08 -9.35 9.16
N ALA A 229 -0.43 -8.68 8.12
CA ALA A 229 -1.86 -8.37 7.99
C ALA A 229 -2.72 -9.64 7.98
N ILE A 230 -2.32 -10.67 7.23
CA ILE A 230 -3.00 -11.97 7.24
C ILE A 230 -2.94 -12.62 8.63
N ALA A 231 -1.79 -12.54 9.30
CA ALA A 231 -1.64 -13.07 10.66
C ALA A 231 -2.54 -12.33 11.66
N VAL A 232 -2.68 -11.00 11.53
CA VAL A 232 -3.61 -10.19 12.34
C VAL A 232 -5.05 -10.65 12.13
N VAL A 233 -5.48 -10.79 10.87
CA VAL A 233 -6.86 -11.22 10.55
C VAL A 233 -7.15 -12.60 11.14
N ASP A 234 -6.22 -13.56 11.00
CA ASP A 234 -6.38 -14.91 11.58
C ASP A 234 -6.46 -14.87 13.12
N ASP A 235 -5.62 -14.07 13.75
CA ASP A 235 -5.57 -13.94 15.21
C ASP A 235 -6.83 -13.25 15.78
N VAL A 236 -7.26 -12.15 15.15
CA VAL A 236 -8.48 -11.40 15.54
C VAL A 236 -9.73 -12.25 15.37
N ARG A 237 -9.88 -12.96 14.25
CA ARG A 237 -11.04 -13.84 14.01
C ARG A 237 -11.17 -14.99 15.00
N ARG A 238 -10.07 -15.39 15.64
CA ARG A 238 -10.08 -16.46 16.66
C ARG A 238 -10.43 -15.98 18.05
N LYS A 239 -10.11 -14.72 18.35
CA LYS A 239 -10.23 -14.16 19.67
C LYS A 239 -11.51 -13.36 19.88
N LEU A 240 -12.07 -12.80 18.81
CA LEU A 240 -13.25 -11.95 18.85
C LEU A 240 -14.40 -12.51 18.02
N PRO A 241 -15.66 -12.28 18.42
CA PRO A 241 -16.83 -12.54 17.59
C PRO A 241 -16.79 -11.66 16.32
N PHE A 242 -17.48 -12.09 15.27
CA PHE A 242 -17.36 -11.49 13.95
C PHE A 242 -17.59 -9.96 13.91
N GLY A 243 -18.60 -9.46 14.63
CA GLY A 243 -18.90 -8.02 14.67
C GLY A 243 -17.79 -7.20 15.33
N GLU A 244 -17.27 -7.65 16.44
CA GLU A 244 -16.16 -7.01 17.16
C GLU A 244 -14.85 -7.14 16.39
N ALA A 245 -14.61 -8.27 15.75
CA ALA A 245 -13.46 -8.49 14.89
C ALA A 245 -13.44 -7.48 13.73
N LEU A 246 -14.58 -7.21 13.10
CA LEU A 246 -14.70 -6.24 12.01
C LEU A 246 -14.41 -4.81 12.49
N LEU A 247 -14.94 -4.43 13.66
CA LEU A 247 -14.67 -3.11 14.25
C LEU A 247 -13.21 -2.95 14.65
N TYR A 248 -12.59 -3.99 15.21
CA TYR A 248 -11.18 -3.99 15.55
C TYR A 248 -10.29 -3.82 14.32
N LEU A 249 -10.54 -4.63 13.28
CA LEU A 249 -9.79 -4.56 12.02
C LEU A 249 -9.99 -3.21 11.32
N GLY A 250 -11.20 -2.66 11.36
CA GLY A 250 -11.49 -1.31 10.83
C GLY A 250 -10.71 -0.22 11.58
N GLY A 251 -10.67 -0.29 12.91
CA GLY A 251 -9.87 0.61 13.74
C GLY A 251 -8.36 0.49 13.47
N LEU A 252 -7.85 -0.73 13.35
CA LEU A 252 -6.45 -0.99 13.01
C LEU A 252 -6.10 -0.48 11.61
N ALA A 253 -6.98 -0.69 10.62
CA ALA A 253 -6.80 -0.17 9.27
C ALA A 253 -6.75 1.37 9.27
N ALA A 254 -7.58 2.04 10.07
CA ALA A 254 -7.53 3.49 10.23
C ALA A 254 -6.20 3.96 10.84
N VAL A 255 -5.67 3.27 11.86
CA VAL A 255 -4.35 3.57 12.44
C VAL A 255 -3.24 3.38 11.40
N CYS A 256 -3.29 2.29 10.63
CA CYS A 256 -2.32 2.04 9.56
C CYS A 256 -2.39 3.13 8.48
N ALA A 257 -3.59 3.58 8.08
CA ALA A 257 -3.76 4.66 7.11
C ALA A 257 -3.19 6.00 7.63
N VAL A 258 -3.44 6.33 8.91
CA VAL A 258 -2.82 7.52 9.54
C VAL A 258 -1.30 7.42 9.56
N ASN A 259 -0.75 6.28 9.97
CA ASN A 259 0.68 6.04 9.96
C ASN A 259 1.26 6.21 8.54
N TYR A 260 0.64 5.62 7.54
CA TYR A 260 1.07 5.75 6.15
C TYR A 260 1.15 7.23 5.72
N ILE A 261 0.09 8.00 5.95
CA ILE A 261 0.02 9.42 5.58
C ILE A 261 1.08 10.23 6.34
N VAL A 262 1.15 10.08 7.66
CA VAL A 262 2.09 10.84 8.51
C VAL A 262 3.53 10.55 8.12
N PHE A 263 3.90 9.28 7.99
CA PHE A 263 5.28 8.91 7.67
C PHE A 263 5.65 9.23 6.23
N SER A 264 4.74 9.11 5.26
CA SER A 264 5.00 9.55 3.88
C SER A 264 5.27 11.06 3.82
N ILE A 265 4.44 11.89 4.45
CA ILE A 265 4.59 13.34 4.40
C ILE A 265 5.83 13.80 5.20
N THR A 266 6.01 13.29 6.42
CA THR A 266 7.12 13.74 7.29
C THR A 266 8.49 13.31 6.78
N THR A 267 8.56 12.22 6.01
CA THR A 267 9.80 11.76 5.37
C THR A 267 10.28 12.74 4.30
N LEU A 268 9.36 13.39 3.56
CA LEU A 268 9.72 14.44 2.60
C LEU A 268 10.48 15.61 3.23
N TRP A 269 10.31 15.83 4.53
CA TRP A 269 11.01 16.85 5.32
C TRP A 269 12.18 16.29 6.14
N TYR A 270 12.60 15.05 5.89
CA TYR A 270 13.62 14.32 6.66
C TYR A 270 13.26 14.05 8.13
N ILE A 271 12.22 14.65 8.66
CA ILE A 271 11.75 14.47 10.06
C ILE A 271 11.22 13.04 10.25
N GLY A 272 10.66 12.43 9.19
CA GLY A 272 10.08 11.08 9.22
C GLY A 272 11.04 10.01 9.71
N TYR A 273 12.34 10.11 9.42
CA TYR A 273 13.33 9.14 9.90
C TYR A 273 13.49 9.16 11.42
N LEU A 274 13.56 10.36 11.99
CA LEU A 274 13.64 10.53 13.45
C LEU A 274 12.35 10.07 14.12
N LEU A 275 11.20 10.46 13.55
CA LEU A 275 9.89 10.02 14.03
C LEU A 275 9.74 8.51 13.98
N LEU A 276 10.20 7.85 12.92
CA LEU A 276 10.17 6.39 12.79
C LEU A 276 10.96 5.71 13.91
N LEU A 277 12.16 6.19 14.19
CA LEU A 277 12.99 5.66 15.27
C LEU A 277 12.28 5.79 16.63
N ILE A 278 11.72 6.97 16.91
CA ILE A 278 10.95 7.23 18.14
C ILE A 278 9.71 6.32 18.19
N TYR A 279 9.02 6.17 17.06
CA TYR A 279 7.82 5.35 16.98
C TYR A 279 8.13 3.87 17.23
N ILE A 280 9.22 3.33 16.69
CA ILE A 280 9.66 1.94 16.94
C ILE A 280 9.97 1.76 18.43
N VAL A 281 10.75 2.66 19.03
CA VAL A 281 11.09 2.61 20.46
C VAL A 281 9.83 2.69 21.32
N PHE A 282 8.90 3.58 20.98
CA PHE A 282 7.63 3.70 21.69
C PHE A 282 6.78 2.41 21.56
N ALA A 283 6.64 1.87 20.35
CA ALA A 283 5.86 0.65 20.09
C ALA A 283 6.43 -0.57 20.85
N VAL A 284 7.77 -0.73 20.83
CA VAL A 284 8.46 -1.80 21.58
C VAL A 284 8.25 -1.61 23.09
N ARG A 285 8.44 -0.38 23.59
CA ARG A 285 8.25 -0.08 25.03
C ARG A 285 6.81 -0.31 25.47
N GLN A 286 5.84 0.10 24.64
CA GLN A 286 4.43 -0.07 24.89
C GLN A 286 4.06 -1.56 24.92
N TYR A 287 4.59 -2.34 23.98
CA TYR A 287 4.40 -3.79 23.97
C TYR A 287 4.91 -4.44 25.26
N TYR A 288 6.14 -4.16 25.67
CA TYR A 288 6.69 -4.73 26.91
C TYR A 288 5.95 -4.29 28.18
N ARG A 289 5.39 -3.08 28.20
CA ARG A 289 4.61 -2.59 29.34
C ARG A 289 3.28 -3.33 29.49
N HIS A 290 2.62 -3.68 28.41
CA HIS A 290 1.32 -4.35 28.42
C HIS A 290 1.42 -5.88 28.42
N HIS A 291 2.57 -6.43 28.03
CA HIS A 291 2.81 -7.87 28.03
C HIS A 291 3.78 -8.31 29.13
N ALA A 292 4.11 -7.44 30.07
CA ALA A 292 4.80 -7.85 31.29
C ALA A 292 3.94 -8.91 31.99
N CYS A 293 4.50 -10.10 32.08
CA CYS A 293 3.92 -11.35 32.53
C CYS A 293 2.69 -11.18 33.42
N HIS A 294 1.49 -11.43 32.92
CA HIS A 294 0.33 -11.66 33.75
C HIS A 294 0.48 -13.07 34.37
N TYR A 295 0.76 -13.11 35.66
CA TYR A 295 0.68 -14.34 36.43
C TYR A 295 -0.79 -14.63 36.68
N VAL A 296 -1.17 -15.89 36.67
CA VAL A 296 -2.52 -16.32 37.03
C VAL A 296 -2.45 -16.98 38.41
N CYS A 297 -3.29 -16.58 39.29
CA CYS A 297 -3.35 -17.21 40.63
C CYS A 297 -3.74 -18.68 40.49
N GLY A 298 -2.89 -19.58 40.99
CA GLY A 298 -3.12 -21.03 40.93
C GLY A 298 -4.38 -21.50 41.70
N ASN A 299 -4.91 -20.66 42.60
CA ASN A 299 -6.06 -21.02 43.42
C ASN A 299 -7.40 -20.48 42.92
N CYS A 300 -7.45 -19.21 42.45
CA CYS A 300 -8.72 -18.58 42.04
C CYS A 300 -8.76 -18.20 40.55
N GLY A 301 -7.66 -18.36 39.80
CA GLY A 301 -7.59 -18.00 38.36
C GLY A 301 -7.51 -16.51 38.07
N GLU A 302 -7.43 -15.64 39.10
CA GLU A 302 -7.33 -14.19 38.92
C GLU A 302 -5.97 -13.79 38.41
N GLU A 303 -5.94 -12.78 37.51
CA GLU A 303 -4.71 -12.25 36.91
C GLU A 303 -3.90 -11.43 37.94
N LEU A 304 -2.62 -11.73 38.08
CA LEU A 304 -1.69 -11.07 38.98
C LEU A 304 -0.65 -10.27 38.19
N ILE A 305 -0.37 -9.05 38.63
CA ILE A 305 0.65 -8.17 38.02
C ILE A 305 2.06 -8.64 38.44
N SER A 306 2.21 -9.29 39.57
CA SER A 306 3.49 -9.79 40.10
C SER A 306 3.29 -11.07 40.89
N LYS A 307 4.35 -11.85 41.05
CA LYS A 307 4.39 -12.98 41.98
C LYS A 307 4.17 -12.46 43.41
N GLY A 308 3.47 -13.24 44.25
CA GLY A 308 3.21 -12.89 45.62
C GLY A 308 1.82 -13.28 46.06
N THR A 309 1.30 -12.61 47.11
CA THR A 309 -0.03 -12.88 47.66
C THR A 309 -1.12 -12.37 46.73
N CYS A 310 -2.05 -13.24 46.33
CA CYS A 310 -3.19 -12.87 45.51
C CYS A 310 -4.12 -11.90 46.27
N PRO A 311 -4.44 -10.71 45.75
CA PRO A 311 -5.31 -9.74 46.39
C PRO A 311 -6.76 -10.23 46.52
N HIS A 312 -7.17 -11.20 45.66
CA HIS A 312 -8.54 -11.70 45.64
C HIS A 312 -8.80 -12.87 46.62
N CYS A 313 -7.88 -13.83 46.69
CA CYS A 313 -8.08 -15.03 47.50
C CYS A 313 -7.02 -15.22 48.60
N GLY A 314 -6.02 -14.37 48.72
CA GLY A 314 -4.96 -14.45 49.70
C GLY A 314 -3.94 -15.59 49.52
N ALA A 315 -4.03 -16.36 48.42
CA ALA A 315 -3.09 -17.44 48.15
C ALA A 315 -1.72 -16.88 47.73
N ILE A 316 -0.66 -17.50 48.23
CA ILE A 316 0.72 -17.15 47.87
C ILE A 316 1.06 -17.88 46.58
N ASN A 317 1.45 -17.12 45.54
CA ASN A 317 1.87 -17.60 44.23
C ASN A 317 3.38 -17.33 44.08
N GLU A 318 4.19 -18.38 44.00
CA GLU A 318 5.63 -18.35 43.86
C GLU A 318 6.11 -18.19 42.42
#